data_d91a9c16f327346bbda716a194564376
#
_entry.id   d91a9c16f327346bbda716a194564376
#
_cell.length_a   1.000
_cell.length_b   1.000
_cell.length_c   1.000
_cell.angle_alpha   90.00
_cell.angle_beta   90.00
_cell.angle_gamma   90.00
#
_symmetry.space_group_name_H-M   'P 1'
#
loop_
_entity.id
_entity.type
_entity.pdbx_description
1 polymer ?
#
loop_
_entity_poly.entity_id
_entity_poly.type
_entity_poly.pdbx_seq_one_letter_code
_entity_poly.pdbx_strand_id
1 'polypeptide(L)'
;HGKNYPPIHPNDRCTTVAEFDDELMMNYLEGEEVTAEMLKAAIRKGTLSVKFFPILCGTAFKNKGVKKVLDAVIDYLPSPIEVAQIKGHDEDGNEVIVNSDDDAPFSALAFKVMTDPYVGKLTFFRVYSGHLESGSYVLNSTKDKRERIGRILLMHANNRTEIKEVFSGDIAAAVGLKDTTTGDTMCDVNYPVILEKMVFPEPVISVAIEPKTKGDQDKMSVALSKLAEEDPTFRTYTDAETGQTIISGMGELHLDIIVDRMRREFHVECNVGQPQVSYRETIKKSAEIEGKFVRQSGGRGQYGHCVVVFEPNPGKGYEFVDEIVGGVIPREYIPAVNKGIENSLANGNLAGFPTIDIKARLVFGSYHDVDSSQIAFEVAGGMAFKASADKCQPVLLEPIESVEVIVPDEYVGTVIGDLSTRRGRIDGQEARGKTQSIKAFVPLAEMFGYATALRSNTQGRGNYTMQFDHYEECPKNVAEAVVKKRSAQ
;
A
#
# COMPACT_ATOMS: atom_id res chain seq x y z
N HIS A 1 0.23 14.57 -45.43
CA HIS A 1 -0.23 14.06 -45.42
C HIS A 1 -1.25 13.09 -44.92
N GLY A 2 -2.22 12.82 -44.63
CA GLY A 2 -3.27 11.87 -44.31
C GLY A 2 -2.89 10.39 -44.22
N LYS A 3 -1.64 10.04 -44.16
CA LYS A 3 -1.16 8.67 -43.99
C LYS A 3 -0.75 8.46 -42.54
N ASN A 4 -1.20 7.37 -41.98
CA ASN A 4 -1.32 7.02 -40.60
C ASN A 4 0.01 6.59 -39.93
N TYR A 5 1.14 6.82 -40.56
CA TYR A 5 2.47 6.55 -40.04
C TYR A 5 3.31 7.83 -40.13
N PRO A 6 4.21 8.06 -39.21
CA PRO A 6 5.20 9.10 -39.43
C PRO A 6 5.86 8.79 -40.77
N PRO A 7 6.03 9.78 -41.65
CA PRO A 7 6.72 9.55 -42.91
C PRO A 7 8.09 8.99 -42.58
N ILE A 8 8.47 7.93 -43.26
CA ILE A 8 9.83 7.40 -43.21
C ILE A 8 10.70 8.42 -43.92
N HIS A 9 11.31 9.31 -43.16
CA HIS A 9 12.23 10.33 -43.69
C HIS A 9 13.61 10.08 -43.11
N PRO A 10 14.70 10.23 -43.87
CA PRO A 10 16.06 9.97 -43.40
C PRO A 10 16.46 10.71 -42.12
N ASN A 11 15.83 11.85 -41.83
CA ASN A 11 16.07 12.64 -40.64
C ASN A 11 14.95 12.52 -39.59
N ASP A 12 14.08 11.54 -39.74
CA ASP A 12 12.94 11.34 -38.84
C ASP A 12 13.26 10.31 -37.78
N ARG A 13 12.46 10.31 -36.69
CA ARG A 13 12.61 9.40 -35.54
C ARG A 13 12.44 7.91 -35.85
N CYS A 14 12.21 7.55 -37.11
CA CYS A 14 12.20 6.18 -37.59
C CYS A 14 13.55 5.47 -37.39
N THR A 15 14.65 6.18 -37.31
CA THR A 15 15.97 5.62 -36.99
C THR A 15 15.97 4.97 -35.60
N THR A 16 15.24 5.50 -34.63
CA THR A 16 15.14 4.93 -33.28
C THR A 16 14.49 3.54 -33.29
N VAL A 17 13.55 3.29 -34.18
CA VAL A 17 12.90 1.96 -34.31
C VAL A 17 13.86 0.96 -34.97
N ALA A 18 14.64 1.40 -35.95
CA ALA A 18 15.64 0.56 -36.62
C ALA A 18 16.74 0.09 -35.66
N GLU A 19 17.11 0.86 -34.66
CA GLU A 19 18.12 0.48 -33.64
C GLU A 19 17.72 -0.75 -32.82
N PHE A 20 16.45 -1.15 -32.80
CA PHE A 20 15.95 -2.31 -32.06
C PHE A 20 15.69 -3.55 -32.91
N ASP A 21 15.83 -3.43 -34.21
CA ASP A 21 15.65 -4.52 -35.15
C ASP A 21 16.73 -4.49 -36.22
N ASP A 22 17.66 -5.45 -36.16
CA ASP A 22 18.82 -5.52 -37.03
C ASP A 22 18.44 -5.68 -38.51
N GLU A 23 17.36 -6.41 -38.81
CA GLU A 23 16.87 -6.63 -40.19
C GLU A 23 16.31 -5.31 -40.76
N LEU A 24 15.51 -4.59 -39.95
CA LEU A 24 15.00 -3.26 -40.33
C LEU A 24 16.11 -2.26 -40.53
N MET A 25 17.15 -2.32 -39.69
CA MET A 25 18.33 -1.48 -39.77
C MET A 25 19.11 -1.73 -41.07
N MET A 26 19.34 -2.99 -41.39
CA MET A 26 20.05 -3.36 -42.64
C MET A 26 19.29 -2.90 -43.87
N ASN A 27 18.00 -3.20 -43.98
CA ASN A 27 17.16 -2.80 -45.11
C ASN A 27 17.14 -1.26 -45.28
N TYR A 28 17.07 -0.52 -44.16
CA TYR A 28 17.13 0.95 -44.17
C TYR A 28 18.49 1.48 -44.67
N LEU A 29 19.60 0.87 -44.22
CA LEU A 29 20.96 1.27 -44.63
C LEU A 29 21.30 0.91 -46.07
N GLU A 30 20.78 -0.18 -46.55
CA GLU A 30 20.97 -0.64 -47.94
C GLU A 30 20.05 0.07 -48.93
N GLY A 31 19.12 0.90 -48.44
CA GLY A 31 18.17 1.66 -49.22
C GLY A 31 17.02 0.83 -49.80
N GLU A 32 16.76 -0.32 -49.20
CA GLU A 32 15.60 -1.15 -49.53
C GLU A 32 14.30 -0.56 -49.00
N GLU A 33 13.17 -0.95 -49.59
CA GLU A 33 11.85 -0.47 -49.20
C GLU A 33 11.45 -1.04 -47.85
N VAL A 34 11.36 -0.18 -46.81
CA VAL A 34 10.86 -0.53 -45.49
C VAL A 34 9.32 -0.58 -45.54
N THR A 35 8.74 -1.74 -45.40
CA THR A 35 7.29 -1.92 -45.41
C THR A 35 6.63 -1.54 -44.07
N ALA A 36 5.31 -1.27 -44.12
CA ALA A 36 4.52 -0.98 -42.93
C ALA A 36 4.49 -2.20 -41.97
N GLU A 37 4.58 -3.41 -42.48
CA GLU A 37 4.57 -4.65 -41.69
C GLU A 37 5.88 -4.82 -40.93
N MET A 38 7.03 -4.55 -41.56
CA MET A 38 8.35 -4.55 -40.92
C MET A 38 8.41 -3.53 -39.80
N LEU A 39 7.89 -2.31 -40.02
CA LEU A 39 7.80 -1.29 -38.99
C LEU A 39 6.93 -1.71 -37.82
N LYS A 40 5.77 -2.31 -38.06
CA LYS A 40 4.90 -2.82 -37.00
C LYS A 40 5.58 -3.90 -36.18
N ALA A 41 6.27 -4.83 -36.82
CA ALA A 41 7.01 -5.89 -36.12
C ALA A 41 8.12 -5.32 -35.23
N ALA A 42 8.89 -4.36 -35.72
CA ALA A 42 9.94 -3.72 -34.96
C ALA A 42 9.38 -2.86 -33.78
N ILE A 43 8.28 -2.12 -34.02
CA ILE A 43 7.58 -1.39 -32.95
C ILE A 43 7.09 -2.36 -31.88
N ARG A 44 6.48 -3.49 -32.25
CA ARG A 44 6.05 -4.52 -31.32
C ARG A 44 7.22 -5.06 -30.49
N LYS A 45 8.32 -5.43 -31.13
CA LYS A 45 9.55 -5.92 -30.46
C LYS A 45 10.09 -4.92 -29.44
N GLY A 46 10.16 -3.65 -29.80
CA GLY A 46 10.59 -2.57 -28.89
C GLY A 46 9.60 -2.33 -27.74
N THR A 47 8.29 -2.45 -28.02
CA THR A 47 7.23 -2.31 -26.98
C THR A 47 7.26 -3.49 -26.01
N LEU A 48 7.36 -4.72 -26.49
CA LEU A 48 7.45 -5.93 -25.65
C LEU A 48 8.70 -5.96 -24.78
N SER A 49 9.81 -5.41 -25.29
CA SER A 49 11.06 -5.27 -24.51
C SER A 49 11.08 -4.05 -23.58
N VAL A 50 9.99 -3.28 -23.50
CA VAL A 50 9.83 -2.08 -22.68
C VAL A 50 10.90 -1.01 -22.96
N LYS A 51 11.46 -1.00 -24.17
CA LYS A 51 12.48 -0.02 -24.57
C LYS A 51 11.89 1.30 -25.05
N PHE A 52 10.68 1.27 -25.59
CA PHE A 52 9.90 2.47 -25.93
C PHE A 52 8.40 2.22 -25.87
N PHE A 53 7.61 3.31 -25.86
CA PHE A 53 6.18 3.29 -25.75
C PHE A 53 5.55 3.98 -26.97
N PRO A 54 4.72 3.31 -27.78
CA PRO A 54 4.02 3.93 -28.89
C PRO A 54 3.03 4.99 -28.41
N ILE A 55 3.11 6.19 -28.99
CA ILE A 55 2.20 7.30 -28.70
C ILE A 55 1.30 7.54 -29.90
N LEU A 56 0.00 7.52 -29.67
CA LEU A 56 -1.01 7.76 -30.68
C LEU A 56 -1.76 9.06 -30.42
N CYS A 57 -2.07 9.78 -31.47
CA CYS A 57 -2.84 11.04 -31.41
C CYS A 57 -4.24 10.83 -31.91
N GLY A 58 -5.23 11.43 -31.23
CA GLY A 58 -6.63 11.33 -31.61
C GLY A 58 -7.49 12.38 -30.90
N THR A 59 -8.77 12.41 -31.26
CA THR A 59 -9.79 13.18 -30.54
C THR A 59 -11.01 12.31 -30.29
N ALA A 60 -11.10 11.77 -29.06
CA ALA A 60 -12.15 10.87 -28.65
C ALA A 60 -13.54 11.50 -28.77
N PHE A 61 -13.67 12.78 -28.40
CA PHE A 61 -14.93 13.52 -28.51
C PHE A 61 -15.47 13.59 -29.95
N LYS A 62 -14.60 13.67 -30.95
CA LYS A 62 -14.97 13.65 -32.38
C LYS A 62 -14.90 12.24 -33.01
N ASN A 63 -14.71 11.20 -32.19
CA ASN A 63 -14.54 9.82 -32.61
C ASN A 63 -13.46 9.63 -33.71
N LYS A 64 -12.37 10.42 -33.66
CA LYS A 64 -11.26 10.31 -34.61
C LYS A 64 -10.05 9.70 -33.91
N GLY A 65 -9.44 8.69 -34.53
CA GLY A 65 -8.27 8.00 -34.02
C GLY A 65 -8.56 6.86 -33.01
N VAL A 66 -9.79 6.74 -32.49
CA VAL A 66 -10.15 5.71 -31.50
C VAL A 66 -9.91 4.29 -32.05
N LYS A 67 -10.36 4.03 -33.28
CA LYS A 67 -10.14 2.74 -33.95
C LYS A 67 -8.65 2.41 -34.08
N LYS A 68 -7.81 3.41 -34.35
CA LYS A 68 -6.35 3.23 -34.43
C LYS A 68 -5.70 2.88 -33.10
N VAL A 69 -6.26 3.34 -32.00
CA VAL A 69 -5.81 2.94 -30.65
C VAL A 69 -6.15 1.47 -30.41
N LEU A 70 -7.35 1.02 -30.79
CA LEU A 70 -7.74 -0.39 -30.68
C LEU A 70 -6.86 -1.29 -31.54
N ASP A 71 -6.60 -0.86 -32.80
CA ASP A 71 -5.68 -1.59 -33.70
C ASP A 71 -4.27 -1.68 -33.06
N ALA A 72 -3.78 -0.59 -32.47
CA ALA A 72 -2.45 -0.54 -31.84
C ALA A 72 -2.35 -1.41 -30.57
N VAL A 73 -3.44 -1.55 -29.81
CA VAL A 73 -3.50 -2.50 -28.67
C VAL A 73 -3.25 -3.92 -29.18
N ILE A 74 -3.91 -4.32 -30.26
CA ILE A 74 -3.75 -5.66 -30.87
C ILE A 74 -2.34 -5.82 -31.49
N ASP A 75 -1.89 -4.78 -32.20
CA ASP A 75 -0.61 -4.84 -32.95
C ASP A 75 0.62 -4.82 -32.01
N TYR A 76 0.58 -4.11 -30.85
CA TYR A 76 1.79 -3.78 -30.08
C TYR A 76 1.81 -4.29 -28.63
N LEU A 77 0.67 -4.54 -27.99
CA LEU A 77 0.67 -5.03 -26.63
C LEU A 77 0.81 -6.56 -26.56
N PRO A 78 1.45 -7.11 -25.50
CA PRO A 78 1.60 -8.53 -25.34
C PRO A 78 0.27 -9.22 -25.02
N SER A 79 0.11 -10.43 -25.54
CA SER A 79 -0.91 -11.35 -25.03
C SER A 79 -0.45 -12.04 -23.74
N PRO A 80 -1.35 -12.66 -22.98
CA PRO A 80 -0.98 -13.40 -21.76
C PRO A 80 0.10 -14.47 -21.97
N ILE A 81 0.16 -15.07 -23.15
CA ILE A 81 1.14 -16.11 -23.50
C ILE A 81 2.55 -15.53 -23.74
N GLU A 82 2.63 -14.27 -24.15
CA GLU A 82 3.88 -13.57 -24.46
C GLU A 82 4.49 -12.87 -23.23
N VAL A 83 3.73 -12.75 -22.14
CA VAL A 83 4.22 -12.17 -20.89
C VAL A 83 5.09 -13.18 -20.16
N ALA A 84 6.06 -12.69 -19.38
CA ALA A 84 6.91 -13.53 -18.53
C ALA A 84 6.06 -14.43 -17.62
N GLN A 85 6.54 -15.65 -17.39
CA GLN A 85 5.90 -16.63 -16.51
C GLN A 85 5.57 -16.03 -15.15
N ILE A 86 4.36 -16.28 -14.68
CA ILE A 86 3.91 -15.80 -13.39
C ILE A 86 4.42 -16.76 -12.31
N LYS A 87 5.02 -16.21 -11.29
CA LYS A 87 5.52 -16.94 -10.15
C LYS A 87 4.48 -16.96 -9.05
N GLY A 88 4.30 -18.12 -8.45
CA GLY A 88 3.52 -18.33 -7.25
C GLY A 88 4.29 -19.18 -6.26
N HIS A 89 3.67 -19.49 -5.14
CA HIS A 89 4.21 -20.39 -4.13
C HIS A 89 3.17 -21.44 -3.79
N ASP A 90 3.60 -22.68 -3.57
CA ASP A 90 2.75 -23.73 -3.04
C ASP A 90 2.55 -23.58 -1.51
N GLU A 91 1.84 -24.53 -0.89
CA GLU A 91 1.60 -24.53 0.57
C GLU A 91 2.89 -24.70 1.38
N ASP A 92 3.91 -25.32 0.80
CA ASP A 92 5.22 -25.53 1.42
C ASP A 92 6.17 -24.34 1.22
N GLY A 93 5.76 -23.33 0.47
CA GLY A 93 6.54 -22.12 0.16
C GLY A 93 7.52 -22.29 -1.01
N ASN A 94 7.44 -23.39 -1.78
CA ASN A 94 8.26 -23.57 -2.98
C ASN A 94 7.74 -22.72 -4.13
N GLU A 95 8.65 -22.17 -4.93
CA GLU A 95 8.29 -21.40 -6.13
C GLU A 95 7.63 -22.32 -7.18
N VAL A 96 6.44 -21.94 -7.63
CA VAL A 96 5.69 -22.62 -8.69
C VAL A 96 5.50 -21.65 -9.85
N ILE A 97 5.72 -22.14 -11.06
CA ILE A 97 5.49 -21.38 -12.28
C ILE A 97 4.07 -21.63 -12.78
N VAL A 98 3.30 -20.57 -12.92
CA VAL A 98 1.94 -20.58 -13.46
C VAL A 98 1.98 -20.14 -14.91
N ASN A 99 1.65 -21.05 -15.82
CA ASN A 99 1.59 -20.77 -17.25
C ASN A 99 0.15 -20.43 -17.68
N SER A 100 0.02 -19.52 -18.63
CA SER A 100 -1.26 -19.18 -19.24
C SER A 100 -1.70 -20.31 -20.19
N ASP A 101 -2.49 -21.24 -19.66
CA ASP A 101 -2.99 -22.42 -20.34
C ASP A 101 -4.40 -22.73 -19.80
N ASP A 102 -5.36 -22.96 -20.69
CA ASP A 102 -6.76 -23.21 -20.33
C ASP A 102 -6.98 -24.61 -19.72
N ASP A 103 -6.12 -25.56 -20.03
CA ASP A 103 -6.16 -26.94 -19.54
C ASP A 103 -5.39 -27.11 -18.20
N ALA A 104 -4.67 -26.09 -17.75
CA ALA A 104 -3.97 -26.10 -16.47
C ALA A 104 -4.93 -25.96 -15.27
N PRO A 105 -4.51 -26.28 -14.05
CA PRO A 105 -5.30 -25.98 -12.86
C PRO A 105 -5.63 -24.48 -12.77
N PHE A 106 -6.88 -24.19 -12.37
CA PHE A 106 -7.34 -22.80 -12.25
C PHE A 106 -6.54 -22.02 -11.23
N SER A 107 -6.10 -20.82 -11.63
CA SER A 107 -5.60 -19.81 -10.71
C SER A 107 -5.97 -18.40 -11.18
N ALA A 108 -6.32 -17.53 -10.23
CA ALA A 108 -6.73 -16.16 -10.49
C ALA A 108 -6.37 -15.24 -9.31
N LEU A 109 -6.16 -13.97 -9.61
CA LEU A 109 -5.95 -12.93 -8.61
C LEU A 109 -7.17 -12.01 -8.55
N ALA A 110 -7.73 -11.87 -7.35
CA ALA A 110 -8.75 -10.87 -7.06
C ALA A 110 -8.07 -9.50 -6.90
N PHE A 111 -8.11 -8.67 -7.93
CA PHE A 111 -7.36 -7.41 -7.95
C PHE A 111 -8.18 -6.19 -7.53
N LYS A 112 -9.50 -6.31 -7.47
CA LYS A 112 -10.40 -5.23 -7.04
C LYS A 112 -11.70 -5.80 -6.48
N VAL A 113 -12.14 -5.25 -5.36
CA VAL A 113 -13.48 -5.47 -4.82
C VAL A 113 -14.28 -4.18 -4.95
N MET A 114 -15.55 -4.28 -5.29
CA MET A 114 -16.47 -3.16 -5.40
C MET A 114 -17.84 -3.53 -4.82
N THR A 115 -18.47 -2.62 -4.14
CA THR A 115 -19.86 -2.80 -3.70
C THR A 115 -20.82 -2.25 -4.75
N ASP A 116 -21.71 -3.09 -5.22
CA ASP A 116 -22.74 -2.73 -6.17
C ASP A 116 -24.11 -2.69 -5.48
N PRO A 117 -24.93 -1.65 -5.70
CA PRO A 117 -26.23 -1.50 -5.05
C PRO A 117 -27.25 -2.62 -5.34
N TYR A 118 -27.08 -3.31 -6.49
CA TYR A 118 -28.05 -4.31 -6.97
C TYR A 118 -27.61 -5.75 -6.77
N VAL A 119 -26.33 -6.03 -6.91
CA VAL A 119 -25.79 -7.40 -6.82
C VAL A 119 -24.94 -7.63 -5.59
N GLY A 120 -24.67 -6.59 -4.81
CA GLY A 120 -23.85 -6.64 -3.62
C GLY A 120 -22.36 -6.60 -3.94
N LYS A 121 -21.57 -7.47 -3.33
CA LYS A 121 -20.11 -7.51 -3.52
C LYS A 121 -19.75 -8.08 -4.89
N LEU A 122 -19.02 -7.32 -5.67
CA LEU A 122 -18.39 -7.70 -6.93
C LEU A 122 -16.88 -7.84 -6.71
N THR A 123 -16.35 -9.01 -6.98
CA THR A 123 -14.91 -9.28 -6.92
C THR A 123 -14.37 -9.39 -8.33
N PHE A 124 -13.62 -8.39 -8.77
CA PHE A 124 -12.93 -8.42 -10.07
C PHE A 124 -11.68 -9.27 -9.95
N PHE A 125 -11.52 -10.19 -10.89
CA PHE A 125 -10.40 -11.10 -10.91
C PHE A 125 -9.84 -11.27 -12.31
N ARG A 126 -8.56 -11.59 -12.40
CA ARG A 126 -7.86 -11.99 -13.61
C ARG A 126 -7.50 -13.46 -13.52
N VAL A 127 -7.87 -14.24 -14.52
CA VAL A 127 -7.46 -15.63 -14.63
C VAL A 127 -6.04 -15.69 -15.18
N TYR A 128 -5.17 -16.40 -14.49
CA TYR A 128 -3.78 -16.61 -14.91
C TYR A 128 -3.55 -17.98 -15.50
N SER A 129 -4.30 -18.99 -15.06
CA SER A 129 -4.27 -20.35 -15.63
C SER A 129 -5.62 -21.03 -15.48
N GLY A 130 -5.87 -22.01 -16.32
CA GLY A 130 -7.06 -22.83 -16.27
C GLY A 130 -8.33 -22.10 -16.72
N HIS A 131 -9.44 -22.73 -16.44
CA HIS A 131 -10.78 -22.19 -16.67
C HIS A 131 -11.66 -22.34 -15.42
N LEU A 132 -12.72 -21.54 -15.34
CA LEU A 132 -13.65 -21.53 -14.22
C LEU A 132 -15.08 -21.40 -14.69
N GLU A 133 -15.94 -22.30 -14.25
CA GLU A 133 -17.38 -22.28 -14.54
C GLU A 133 -18.15 -21.55 -13.42
N SER A 134 -19.22 -20.87 -13.82
CA SER A 134 -20.19 -20.29 -12.89
C SER A 134 -20.83 -21.37 -12.01
N GLY A 135 -20.93 -21.11 -10.71
CA GLY A 135 -21.46 -22.07 -9.74
C GLY A 135 -20.46 -23.03 -9.12
N SER A 136 -19.23 -23.07 -9.62
CA SER A 136 -18.15 -23.92 -9.10
C SER A 136 -17.57 -23.42 -7.77
N TYR A 137 -16.71 -24.23 -7.16
CA TYR A 137 -15.99 -23.91 -5.94
C TYR A 137 -14.54 -23.57 -6.23
N VAL A 138 -14.02 -22.60 -5.53
CA VAL A 138 -12.59 -22.20 -5.54
C VAL A 138 -12.04 -22.19 -4.12
N LEU A 139 -10.75 -22.36 -4.00
CA LEU A 139 -10.02 -22.12 -2.76
C LEU A 139 -9.44 -20.70 -2.80
N ASN A 140 -9.77 -19.87 -1.81
CA ASN A 140 -9.01 -18.68 -1.49
C ASN A 140 -7.77 -19.12 -0.72
N SER A 141 -6.65 -19.34 -1.42
CA SER A 141 -5.41 -19.86 -0.82
C SER A 141 -4.71 -18.87 0.09
N THR A 142 -4.97 -17.57 -0.05
CA THR A 142 -4.43 -16.53 0.84
C THR A 142 -5.02 -16.63 2.25
N LYS A 143 -6.28 -17.07 2.37
CA LYS A 143 -7.03 -17.17 3.64
C LYS A 143 -7.37 -18.59 4.03
N ASP A 144 -7.01 -19.58 3.23
CA ASP A 144 -7.36 -20.99 3.39
C ASP A 144 -8.88 -21.19 3.56
N LYS A 145 -9.66 -20.59 2.65
CA LYS A 145 -11.11 -20.68 2.67
C LYS A 145 -11.69 -21.11 1.34
N ARG A 146 -12.55 -22.14 1.38
CA ARG A 146 -13.30 -22.58 0.22
C ARG A 146 -14.54 -21.71 0.03
N GLU A 147 -14.68 -21.11 -1.16
CA GLU A 147 -15.82 -20.27 -1.51
C GLU A 147 -16.50 -20.76 -2.79
N ARG A 148 -17.77 -20.41 -2.94
CA ARG A 148 -18.53 -20.72 -4.15
C ARG A 148 -18.69 -19.49 -5.01
N ILE A 149 -18.33 -19.60 -6.29
CA ILE A 149 -18.64 -18.60 -7.32
C ILE A 149 -20.15 -18.68 -7.60
N GLY A 150 -20.89 -17.62 -7.31
CA GLY A 150 -22.32 -17.60 -7.59
C GLY A 150 -22.56 -17.38 -9.09
N ARG A 151 -22.19 -16.24 -9.61
CA ARG A 151 -22.28 -15.86 -11.03
C ARG A 151 -20.97 -15.20 -11.46
N ILE A 152 -20.67 -15.33 -12.75
CA ILE A 152 -19.56 -14.64 -13.40
C ILE A 152 -20.15 -13.59 -14.35
N LEU A 153 -19.64 -12.37 -14.26
CA LEU A 153 -20.09 -11.22 -15.03
C LEU A 153 -18.95 -10.66 -15.86
N LEU A 154 -19.21 -10.45 -17.14
CA LEU A 154 -18.38 -9.62 -18.01
C LEU A 154 -18.86 -8.18 -17.86
N MET A 155 -17.96 -7.30 -17.42
CA MET A 155 -18.28 -5.91 -17.15
C MET A 155 -17.88 -5.02 -18.32
N HIS A 156 -18.80 -4.18 -18.76
CA HIS A 156 -18.56 -3.14 -19.75
C HIS A 156 -19.16 -1.84 -19.25
N ALA A 157 -18.36 -0.97 -18.69
CA ALA A 157 -18.80 0.19 -17.90
C ALA A 157 -19.83 -0.24 -16.83
N ASN A 158 -21.06 0.26 -16.88
CA ASN A 158 -22.15 -0.12 -15.97
C ASN A 158 -22.98 -1.31 -16.46
N ASN A 159 -22.70 -1.81 -17.67
CA ASN A 159 -23.41 -2.95 -18.22
C ASN A 159 -22.79 -4.24 -17.70
N ARG A 160 -23.64 -5.19 -17.34
CA ARG A 160 -23.28 -6.51 -16.80
C ARG A 160 -23.84 -7.57 -17.70
N THR A 161 -22.97 -8.41 -18.23
CA THR A 161 -23.37 -9.57 -19.03
C THR A 161 -22.97 -10.82 -18.26
N GLU A 162 -23.93 -11.66 -17.93
CA GLU A 162 -23.66 -12.94 -17.27
C GLU A 162 -23.05 -13.91 -18.28
N ILE A 163 -21.93 -14.52 -17.89
CA ILE A 163 -21.21 -15.52 -18.68
C ILE A 163 -21.11 -16.82 -17.89
N LYS A 164 -20.99 -17.93 -18.61
CA LYS A 164 -20.97 -19.26 -18.00
C LYS A 164 -19.60 -19.67 -17.51
N GLU A 165 -18.56 -19.24 -18.19
CA GLU A 165 -17.18 -19.65 -17.99
C GLU A 165 -16.21 -18.54 -18.33
N VAL A 166 -15.00 -18.63 -17.80
CA VAL A 166 -13.84 -17.77 -18.10
C VAL A 166 -12.60 -18.61 -18.24
N PHE A 167 -11.65 -18.12 -19.05
CA PHE A 167 -10.43 -18.82 -19.45
C PHE A 167 -9.17 -18.02 -19.04
N SER A 168 -8.02 -18.64 -19.20
CA SER A 168 -6.73 -18.03 -18.95
C SER A 168 -6.57 -16.70 -19.71
N GLY A 169 -6.20 -15.64 -19.00
CA GLY A 169 -6.07 -14.28 -19.52
C GLY A 169 -7.32 -13.42 -19.41
N ASP A 170 -8.49 -14.00 -19.14
CA ASP A 170 -9.74 -13.26 -18.98
C ASP A 170 -9.76 -12.41 -17.70
N ILE A 171 -10.49 -11.29 -17.79
CA ILE A 171 -10.85 -10.45 -16.66
C ILE A 171 -12.38 -10.45 -16.52
N ALA A 172 -12.85 -10.84 -15.35
CA ALA A 172 -14.27 -10.90 -15.06
C ALA A 172 -14.57 -10.44 -13.63
N ALA A 173 -15.86 -10.38 -13.28
CA ALA A 173 -16.30 -10.11 -11.92
C ALA A 173 -17.11 -11.30 -11.40
N ALA A 174 -16.79 -11.76 -10.19
CA ALA A 174 -17.53 -12.79 -9.48
C ALA A 174 -18.52 -12.19 -8.49
N VAL A 175 -19.69 -12.80 -8.42
CA VAL A 175 -20.71 -12.53 -7.40
C VAL A 175 -20.79 -13.73 -6.45
N GLY A 176 -20.90 -13.47 -5.16
CA GLY A 176 -21.12 -14.52 -4.16
C GLY A 176 -19.92 -14.83 -3.28
N LEU A 177 -18.75 -14.27 -3.59
CA LEU A 177 -17.57 -14.39 -2.73
C LEU A 177 -17.73 -13.49 -1.48
N LYS A 178 -17.63 -14.09 -0.31
CA LYS A 178 -17.83 -13.40 0.98
C LYS A 178 -16.51 -12.97 1.62
N ASP A 179 -15.57 -13.90 1.65
CA ASP A 179 -14.30 -13.73 2.35
C ASP A 179 -13.17 -13.18 1.47
N THR A 180 -13.26 -13.36 0.14
CA THR A 180 -12.25 -12.89 -0.81
C THR A 180 -12.19 -11.36 -0.84
N THR A 181 -10.98 -10.81 -0.67
CA THR A 181 -10.67 -9.37 -0.71
C THR A 181 -9.64 -9.06 -1.80
N THR A 182 -9.38 -7.77 -2.03
CA THR A 182 -8.36 -7.32 -2.99
C THR A 182 -6.98 -7.86 -2.62
N GLY A 183 -6.30 -8.50 -3.58
CA GLY A 183 -4.99 -9.12 -3.41
C GLY A 183 -5.03 -10.61 -3.09
N ASP A 184 -6.22 -11.19 -2.85
CA ASP A 184 -6.34 -12.62 -2.58
C ASP A 184 -6.20 -13.45 -3.86
N THR A 185 -5.56 -14.61 -3.72
CA THR A 185 -5.49 -15.63 -4.78
C THR A 185 -6.66 -16.61 -4.66
N MET A 186 -7.29 -16.89 -5.78
CA MET A 186 -8.30 -17.95 -5.95
C MET A 186 -7.72 -19.03 -6.84
N CYS A 187 -7.80 -20.30 -6.42
CA CYS A 187 -7.25 -21.42 -7.18
C CYS A 187 -8.14 -22.66 -7.12
N ASP A 188 -7.76 -23.69 -7.88
CA ASP A 188 -8.36 -25.01 -7.77
C ASP A 188 -8.14 -25.57 -6.35
N VAL A 189 -9.16 -26.21 -5.81
CA VAL A 189 -9.14 -26.78 -4.45
C VAL A 189 -8.08 -27.87 -4.29
N ASN A 190 -7.76 -28.59 -5.38
CA ASN A 190 -6.80 -29.69 -5.38
C ASN A 190 -5.36 -29.26 -5.73
N TYR A 191 -5.18 -28.02 -6.18
CA TYR A 191 -3.88 -27.47 -6.58
C TYR A 191 -3.68 -26.08 -5.97
N PRO A 192 -3.47 -26.02 -4.65
CA PRO A 192 -3.28 -24.75 -3.94
C PRO A 192 -2.03 -24.02 -4.46
N VAL A 193 -2.21 -22.76 -4.83
CA VAL A 193 -1.12 -21.86 -5.21
C VAL A 193 -1.44 -20.47 -4.68
N ILE A 194 -0.43 -19.76 -4.18
CA ILE A 194 -0.51 -18.35 -3.84
C ILE A 194 0.29 -17.57 -4.88
N LEU A 195 -0.40 -16.75 -5.65
CA LEU A 195 0.23 -15.84 -6.61
C LEU A 195 0.94 -14.71 -5.87
N GLU A 196 1.74 -13.93 -6.60
CA GLU A 196 2.46 -12.80 -6.03
C GLU A 196 1.53 -11.89 -5.21
N LYS A 197 1.88 -11.65 -3.97
CA LYS A 197 1.05 -10.92 -3.02
C LYS A 197 1.15 -9.43 -3.30
N MET A 198 0.01 -8.78 -3.50
CA MET A 198 -0.04 -7.32 -3.61
C MET A 198 0.33 -6.70 -2.25
N VAL A 199 1.33 -5.84 -2.24
CA VAL A 199 1.74 -5.10 -1.04
C VAL A 199 1.06 -3.74 -1.08
N PHE A 200 0.24 -3.46 -0.07
CA PHE A 200 -0.42 -2.17 0.09
C PHE A 200 0.30 -1.35 1.15
N PRO A 201 0.55 -0.06 0.89
CA PRO A 201 1.17 0.81 1.89
C PRO A 201 0.23 1.02 3.09
N GLU A 202 0.82 1.19 4.27
CA GLU A 202 0.07 1.52 5.47
C GLU A 202 -0.45 2.96 5.41
N PRO A 203 -1.68 3.21 5.91
CA PRO A 203 -2.22 4.56 6.01
C PRO A 203 -1.34 5.48 6.86
N VAL A 204 -1.17 6.74 6.45
CA VAL A 204 -0.27 7.69 7.11
C VAL A 204 -0.99 8.85 7.78
N ILE A 205 -2.24 9.14 7.41
CA ILE A 205 -3.06 10.15 8.08
C ILE A 205 -4.34 9.54 8.62
N SER A 206 -4.84 10.15 9.70
CA SER A 206 -6.12 9.75 10.31
C SER A 206 -6.95 10.98 10.62
N VAL A 207 -8.27 10.84 10.47
CA VAL A 207 -9.26 11.85 10.88
C VAL A 207 -10.33 11.19 11.72
N ALA A 208 -10.87 11.92 12.68
CA ALA A 208 -12.05 11.50 13.41
C ALA A 208 -13.29 11.89 12.62
N ILE A 209 -14.25 10.98 12.51
CA ILE A 209 -15.54 11.25 11.89
C ILE A 209 -16.68 10.98 12.87
N GLU A 210 -17.69 11.84 12.84
CA GLU A 210 -18.86 11.74 13.68
C GLU A 210 -20.13 11.87 12.84
N PRO A 211 -21.12 10.97 12.99
CA PRO A 211 -22.38 11.10 12.27
C PRO A 211 -23.13 12.34 12.74
N LYS A 212 -23.78 13.06 11.84
CA LYS A 212 -24.56 14.25 12.21
C LYS A 212 -25.82 13.90 12.99
N THR A 213 -26.37 12.71 12.78
CA THR A 213 -27.56 12.23 13.48
C THR A 213 -27.37 10.82 14.03
N LYS A 214 -28.15 10.48 15.08
CA LYS A 214 -28.14 9.10 15.61
C LYS A 214 -28.53 8.04 14.57
N GLY A 215 -29.45 8.39 13.65
CA GLY A 215 -29.86 7.48 12.58
C GLY A 215 -28.78 7.23 11.52
N ASP A 216 -27.77 8.06 11.45
CA ASP A 216 -26.65 7.88 10.54
C ASP A 216 -25.54 7.01 11.11
N GLN A 217 -25.54 6.72 12.41
CA GLN A 217 -24.54 5.90 13.08
C GLN A 217 -24.42 4.49 12.47
N ASP A 218 -25.55 3.80 12.36
CA ASP A 218 -25.59 2.43 11.81
C ASP A 218 -25.23 2.43 10.32
N LYS A 219 -25.76 3.40 9.58
CA LYS A 219 -25.43 3.56 8.15
C LYS A 219 -23.95 3.87 7.94
N MET A 220 -23.37 4.69 8.79
CA MET A 220 -21.96 5.02 8.76
C MET A 220 -21.08 3.79 8.95
N SER A 221 -21.40 2.97 9.93
CA SER A 221 -20.65 1.72 10.18
C SER A 221 -20.72 0.77 8.99
N VAL A 222 -21.89 0.61 8.37
CA VAL A 222 -22.06 -0.20 7.15
C VAL A 222 -21.29 0.38 5.97
N ALA A 223 -21.36 1.71 5.77
CA ALA A 223 -20.64 2.39 4.69
C ALA A 223 -19.12 2.23 4.83
N LEU A 224 -18.60 2.45 6.04
CA LEU A 224 -17.17 2.33 6.33
C LEU A 224 -16.66 0.89 6.14
N SER A 225 -17.42 -0.11 6.58
CA SER A 225 -17.07 -1.51 6.37
C SER A 225 -16.96 -1.84 4.88
N LYS A 226 -17.93 -1.40 4.07
CA LYS A 226 -17.91 -1.63 2.62
C LYS A 226 -16.76 -0.91 1.94
N LEU A 227 -16.48 0.33 2.30
CA LEU A 227 -15.37 1.11 1.74
C LEU A 227 -14.01 0.51 2.12
N ALA A 228 -13.87 -0.04 3.33
CA ALA A 228 -12.67 -0.74 3.76
C ALA A 228 -12.48 -2.09 3.06
N GLU A 229 -13.56 -2.77 2.65
CA GLU A 229 -13.46 -3.97 1.82
C GLU A 229 -12.99 -3.65 0.38
N GLU A 230 -13.35 -2.47 -0.13
CA GLU A 230 -12.99 -2.04 -1.48
C GLU A 230 -11.55 -1.55 -1.58
N ASP A 231 -11.07 -0.87 -0.55
CA ASP A 231 -9.77 -0.20 -0.54
C ASP A 231 -8.88 -0.72 0.60
N PRO A 232 -7.88 -1.55 0.30
CA PRO A 232 -6.97 -2.10 1.32
C PRO A 232 -6.07 -1.04 1.98
N THR A 233 -5.96 0.18 1.42
CA THR A 233 -5.21 1.29 2.01
C THR A 233 -6.07 2.17 2.92
N PHE A 234 -7.37 1.91 2.98
CA PHE A 234 -8.32 2.56 3.87
C PHE A 234 -8.60 1.68 5.08
N ARG A 235 -8.48 2.25 6.26
CA ARG A 235 -8.79 1.58 7.53
C ARG A 235 -9.76 2.39 8.35
N THR A 236 -10.57 1.69 9.13
CA THR A 236 -11.48 2.30 10.10
C THR A 236 -11.49 1.50 11.39
N TYR A 237 -11.51 2.20 12.50
CA TYR A 237 -11.64 1.61 13.84
C TYR A 237 -12.29 2.60 14.80
N THR A 238 -12.79 2.07 15.91
CA THR A 238 -13.26 2.91 17.00
C THR A 238 -12.17 3.02 18.06
N ASP A 239 -11.80 4.24 18.38
CA ASP A 239 -10.84 4.50 19.44
C ASP A 239 -11.46 4.12 20.79
N ALA A 240 -10.75 3.25 21.53
CA ALA A 240 -11.26 2.69 22.78
C ALA A 240 -11.33 3.71 23.93
N GLU A 241 -10.51 4.75 23.89
CA GLU A 241 -10.46 5.76 24.93
C GLU A 241 -11.47 6.89 24.69
N THR A 242 -11.58 7.33 23.42
CA THR A 242 -12.44 8.47 23.06
C THR A 242 -13.81 8.04 22.55
N GLY A 243 -14.00 6.77 22.17
CA GLY A 243 -15.20 6.29 21.51
C GLY A 243 -15.42 6.84 20.10
N GLN A 244 -14.47 7.63 19.56
CA GLN A 244 -14.56 8.22 18.24
C GLN A 244 -14.30 7.19 17.15
N THR A 245 -15.02 7.31 16.06
CA THR A 245 -14.72 6.55 14.83
C THR A 245 -13.59 7.24 14.10
N ILE A 246 -12.49 6.53 13.93
CA ILE A 246 -11.30 7.02 13.21
C ILE A 246 -11.26 6.37 11.84
N ILE A 247 -11.00 7.18 10.82
CA ILE A 247 -10.67 6.72 9.46
C ILE A 247 -9.25 7.10 9.13
N SER A 248 -8.54 6.16 8.50
CA SER A 248 -7.13 6.32 8.14
C SER A 248 -6.94 6.06 6.66
N GLY A 249 -6.10 6.84 6.00
CA GLY A 249 -5.84 6.76 4.58
C GLY A 249 -4.48 7.31 4.17
N MET A 250 -4.23 7.31 2.87
CA MET A 250 -2.94 7.66 2.28
C MET A 250 -2.69 9.17 2.18
N GLY A 251 -3.71 10.00 2.38
CA GLY A 251 -3.60 11.45 2.29
C GLY A 251 -4.95 12.14 2.46
N GLU A 252 -4.92 13.47 2.56
CA GLU A 252 -6.11 14.31 2.74
C GLU A 252 -7.14 14.06 1.63
N LEU A 253 -6.72 14.11 0.37
CA LEU A 253 -7.59 13.88 -0.79
C LEU A 253 -8.24 12.49 -0.75
N HIS A 254 -7.51 11.47 -0.30
CA HIS A 254 -8.05 10.13 -0.17
C HIS A 254 -9.22 10.10 0.84
N LEU A 255 -9.02 10.67 2.02
CA LEU A 255 -10.06 10.74 3.05
C LEU A 255 -11.24 11.62 2.63
N ASP A 256 -11.00 12.71 1.93
CA ASP A 256 -12.06 13.57 1.37
C ASP A 256 -12.92 12.80 0.36
N ILE A 257 -12.31 11.99 -0.49
CA ILE A 257 -13.03 11.12 -1.45
C ILE A 257 -13.87 10.08 -0.69
N ILE A 258 -13.33 9.45 0.34
CA ILE A 258 -14.07 8.48 1.17
C ILE A 258 -15.30 9.14 1.80
N VAL A 259 -15.14 10.32 2.39
CA VAL A 259 -16.25 11.08 3.00
C VAL A 259 -17.28 11.51 1.94
N ASP A 260 -16.85 11.94 0.77
CA ASP A 260 -17.74 12.30 -0.33
C ASP A 260 -18.51 11.07 -0.86
N ARG A 261 -17.88 9.90 -0.95
CA ARG A 261 -18.54 8.64 -1.30
C ARG A 261 -19.56 8.22 -0.25
N MET A 262 -19.26 8.38 1.06
CA MET A 262 -20.23 8.12 2.12
C MET A 262 -21.49 8.94 1.94
N ARG A 263 -21.35 10.22 1.59
CA ARG A 263 -22.47 11.10 1.36
C ARG A 263 -23.25 10.74 0.09
N ARG A 264 -22.56 10.50 -1.04
CA ARG A 264 -23.23 10.28 -2.35
C ARG A 264 -23.80 8.89 -2.51
N GLU A 265 -23.05 7.86 -2.09
CA GLU A 265 -23.40 6.46 -2.34
C GLU A 265 -24.22 5.85 -1.20
N PHE A 266 -23.93 6.26 0.04
CA PHE A 266 -24.57 5.68 1.23
C PHE A 266 -25.55 6.62 1.94
N HIS A 267 -25.63 7.87 1.48
CA HIS A 267 -26.49 8.90 2.07
C HIS A 267 -26.23 9.11 3.57
N VAL A 268 -24.98 9.14 3.96
CA VAL A 268 -24.50 9.37 5.33
C VAL A 268 -23.87 10.74 5.43
N GLU A 269 -24.40 11.59 6.29
CA GLU A 269 -23.82 12.88 6.62
C GLU A 269 -22.96 12.75 7.89
N CYS A 270 -21.70 13.17 7.81
CA CYS A 270 -20.79 13.17 8.96
C CYS A 270 -20.02 14.48 9.08
N ASN A 271 -19.57 14.78 10.29
CA ASN A 271 -18.58 15.81 10.58
C ASN A 271 -17.19 15.17 10.56
N VAL A 272 -16.23 15.88 9.99
CA VAL A 272 -14.83 15.43 9.90
C VAL A 272 -14.00 16.31 10.84
N GLY A 273 -13.24 15.68 11.73
CA GLY A 273 -12.23 16.35 12.55
C GLY A 273 -10.99 16.72 11.73
N GLN A 274 -10.08 17.48 12.32
CA GLN A 274 -8.81 17.78 11.65
C GLN A 274 -8.02 16.48 11.42
N PRO A 275 -7.31 16.37 10.28
CA PRO A 275 -6.44 15.24 10.01
C PRO A 275 -5.43 15.06 11.15
N GLN A 276 -5.25 13.81 11.56
CA GLN A 276 -4.20 13.44 12.51
C GLN A 276 -3.05 12.78 11.77
N VAL A 277 -1.85 13.25 12.05
CA VAL A 277 -0.61 12.67 11.51
C VAL A 277 -0.25 11.46 12.34
N SER A 278 0.03 10.34 11.67
CA SER A 278 0.46 9.10 12.34
C SER A 278 1.95 9.18 12.68
N TYR A 279 2.25 9.84 13.78
CA TYR A 279 3.61 9.88 14.33
C TYR A 279 4.06 8.48 14.77
N ARG A 280 5.37 8.31 14.88
CA ARG A 280 6.01 7.12 15.47
C ARG A 280 7.01 7.57 16.53
N GLU A 281 7.44 6.63 17.34
CA GLU A 281 8.53 6.85 18.29
C GLU A 281 9.70 5.91 17.96
N THR A 282 10.90 6.30 18.35
CA THR A 282 12.08 5.43 18.35
C THR A 282 13.03 5.85 19.46
N ILE A 283 14.12 5.13 19.64
CA ILE A 283 15.14 5.44 20.62
C ILE A 283 16.46 5.81 19.95
N LYS A 284 17.25 6.66 20.59
CA LYS A 284 18.57 7.10 20.07
C LYS A 284 19.75 6.44 20.76
N LYS A 285 19.57 5.93 21.96
CA LYS A 285 20.65 5.34 22.77
C LYS A 285 20.33 3.92 23.17
N SER A 286 21.36 3.13 23.21
CA SER A 286 21.30 1.79 23.78
C SER A 286 21.41 1.85 25.29
N ALA A 287 20.61 1.08 26.01
CA ALA A 287 20.72 0.93 27.43
C ALA A 287 20.19 -0.42 27.91
N GLU A 288 20.80 -0.89 28.99
CA GLU A 288 20.33 -2.04 29.73
C GLU A 288 19.29 -1.63 30.76
N ILE A 289 18.13 -2.29 30.71
CA ILE A 289 16.96 -1.95 31.50
C ILE A 289 16.44 -3.19 32.22
N GLU A 290 16.25 -3.04 33.54
CA GLU A 290 15.62 -4.05 34.38
C GLU A 290 14.08 -3.85 34.38
N GLY A 291 13.33 -4.93 34.09
CA GLY A 291 11.91 -5.01 34.31
C GLY A 291 11.60 -6.04 35.38
N LYS A 292 11.03 -5.58 36.50
CA LYS A 292 10.72 -6.44 37.64
C LYS A 292 9.29 -6.24 38.12
N PHE A 293 8.52 -7.30 38.03
CA PHE A 293 7.16 -7.36 38.51
C PHE A 293 7.05 -8.31 39.70
N VAL A 294 6.70 -7.75 40.84
CA VAL A 294 6.50 -8.52 42.08
C VAL A 294 5.17 -8.08 42.69
N ARG A 295 4.25 -9.02 42.87
CA ARG A 295 2.98 -8.77 43.55
C ARG A 295 2.69 -9.90 44.53
N GLN A 296 2.50 -9.54 45.80
CA GLN A 296 2.04 -10.46 46.84
C GLN A 296 0.66 -10.00 47.33
N SER A 297 -0.34 -10.82 47.18
CA SER A 297 -1.70 -10.57 47.66
C SER A 297 -2.25 -11.86 48.25
N GLY A 298 -2.04 -12.07 49.56
CA GLY A 298 -2.71 -13.08 50.40
C GLY A 298 -2.93 -14.48 49.78
N GLY A 299 -1.90 -15.08 49.16
CA GLY A 299 -1.96 -16.35 48.47
C GLY A 299 -0.76 -16.56 47.56
N ARG A 300 -0.92 -17.23 46.40
CA ARG A 300 0.15 -17.41 45.42
C ARG A 300 0.56 -16.05 44.88
N GLY A 301 1.85 -15.67 45.02
CA GLY A 301 2.43 -14.43 44.50
C GLY A 301 2.54 -14.41 42.98
N GLN A 302 2.95 -13.27 42.44
CA GLN A 302 3.35 -13.12 41.03
C GLN A 302 4.76 -12.57 40.98
N TYR A 303 5.64 -13.22 40.22
CA TYR A 303 7.04 -12.83 40.05
C TYR A 303 7.46 -12.95 38.59
N GLY A 304 7.97 -11.85 38.02
CA GLY A 304 8.61 -11.80 36.71
C GLY A 304 9.77 -10.81 36.76
N HIS A 305 10.95 -11.24 36.31
CA HIS A 305 12.14 -10.40 36.28
C HIS A 305 12.94 -10.66 35.03
N CYS A 306 13.16 -9.61 34.25
CA CYS A 306 13.95 -9.65 33.02
C CYS A 306 14.87 -8.42 32.92
N VAL A 307 16.02 -8.59 32.30
CA VAL A 307 16.94 -7.52 31.95
C VAL A 307 17.08 -7.53 30.43
N VAL A 308 16.73 -6.40 29.82
CA VAL A 308 16.66 -6.25 28.37
C VAL A 308 17.56 -5.08 27.95
N VAL A 309 18.41 -5.32 26.95
CA VAL A 309 19.15 -4.25 26.29
C VAL A 309 18.34 -3.79 25.11
N PHE A 310 17.89 -2.55 25.16
CA PHE A 310 17.22 -1.90 24.03
C PHE A 310 18.25 -1.13 23.22
N GLU A 311 18.19 -1.30 21.90
CA GLU A 311 19.12 -0.69 20.94
C GLU A 311 18.34 -0.10 19.76
N PRO A 312 18.78 1.03 19.17
CA PRO A 312 18.27 1.49 17.88
C PRO A 312 18.47 0.46 16.77
N ASN A 313 17.45 0.25 15.92
CA ASN A 313 17.51 -0.71 14.81
C ASN A 313 16.98 -0.09 13.51
N PRO A 314 17.61 0.98 12.98
CA PRO A 314 17.08 1.80 11.91
C PRO A 314 16.66 1.01 10.67
N GLY A 315 15.41 1.18 10.21
CA GLY A 315 14.87 0.60 9.00
C GLY A 315 14.63 -0.92 9.03
N LYS A 316 14.78 -1.57 10.22
CA LYS A 316 14.58 -3.02 10.36
C LYS A 316 13.38 -3.38 11.23
N GLY A 317 12.65 -2.39 11.69
CA GLY A 317 11.51 -2.59 12.57
C GLY A 317 11.88 -3.15 13.94
N TYR A 318 10.97 -3.92 14.52
CA TYR A 318 11.19 -4.57 15.81
C TYR A 318 11.88 -5.91 15.65
N GLU A 319 12.94 -6.12 16.45
CA GLU A 319 13.68 -7.38 16.50
C GLU A 319 13.88 -7.79 17.98
N PHE A 320 13.49 -9.02 18.31
CA PHE A 320 13.74 -9.58 19.62
C PHE A 320 14.83 -10.68 19.54
N VAL A 321 15.79 -10.62 20.43
CA VAL A 321 16.89 -11.59 20.50
C VAL A 321 16.96 -12.20 21.89
N ASP A 322 16.94 -13.51 21.96
CA ASP A 322 17.16 -14.28 23.19
C ASP A 322 18.65 -14.54 23.38
N GLU A 323 19.25 -13.95 24.41
CA GLU A 323 20.64 -14.15 24.81
C GLU A 323 20.75 -14.77 26.22
N ILE A 324 19.68 -15.43 26.67
CA ILE A 324 19.67 -16.05 28.01
C ILE A 324 20.65 -17.23 28.05
N VAL A 325 21.56 -17.21 29.01
CA VAL A 325 22.54 -18.25 29.28
C VAL A 325 22.25 -18.90 30.64
N GLY A 326 22.46 -20.22 30.73
CA GLY A 326 22.34 -20.93 31.99
C GLY A 326 20.93 -21.18 32.52
N GLY A 327 19.88 -20.89 31.72
CA GLY A 327 18.49 -21.16 32.09
C GLY A 327 17.97 -20.30 33.24
N VAL A 328 18.52 -19.10 33.44
CA VAL A 328 18.08 -18.12 34.46
C VAL A 328 16.62 -17.65 34.27
N ILE A 329 16.10 -17.78 33.07
CA ILE A 329 14.68 -17.71 32.75
C ILE A 329 14.29 -19.00 32.05
N PRO A 330 13.28 -19.75 32.49
CA PRO A 330 12.72 -20.88 31.76
C PRO A 330 12.27 -20.51 30.34
N ARG A 331 12.58 -21.38 29.37
CA ARG A 331 12.29 -21.12 27.95
C ARG A 331 10.82 -20.76 27.67
N GLU A 332 9.91 -21.31 28.45
CA GLU A 332 8.47 -21.06 28.34
C GLU A 332 8.05 -19.60 28.65
N TYR A 333 8.89 -18.85 29.40
CA TYR A 333 8.61 -17.45 29.75
C TYR A 333 9.26 -16.43 28.80
N ILE A 334 10.23 -16.83 27.99
CA ILE A 334 10.90 -15.93 27.03
C ILE A 334 9.94 -15.32 26.01
N PRO A 335 9.02 -16.10 25.39
CA PRO A 335 8.00 -15.52 24.51
C PRO A 335 7.07 -14.55 25.20
N ALA A 336 6.80 -14.73 26.50
CA ALA A 336 5.98 -13.81 27.28
C ALA A 336 6.65 -12.46 27.49
N VAL A 337 7.98 -12.43 27.71
CA VAL A 337 8.74 -11.18 27.78
C VAL A 337 8.64 -10.44 26.44
N ASN A 338 8.87 -11.14 25.32
CA ASN A 338 8.74 -10.54 24.00
C ASN A 338 7.35 -9.93 23.78
N LYS A 339 6.30 -10.70 24.06
CA LYS A 339 4.92 -10.24 23.93
C LYS A 339 4.62 -9.00 24.79
N GLY A 340 5.16 -8.94 26.01
CA GLY A 340 5.02 -7.78 26.89
C GLY A 340 5.69 -6.52 26.34
N ILE A 341 6.84 -6.68 25.69
CA ILE A 341 7.54 -5.59 24.99
C ILE A 341 6.70 -5.16 23.77
N GLU A 342 6.30 -6.07 22.90
CA GLU A 342 5.50 -5.78 21.70
C GLU A 342 4.20 -5.02 22.03
N ASN A 343 3.46 -5.48 23.03
CA ASN A 343 2.26 -4.81 23.49
C ASN A 343 2.53 -3.38 23.98
N SER A 344 3.70 -3.15 24.57
CA SER A 344 4.09 -1.84 25.10
C SER A 344 4.62 -0.92 23.99
N LEU A 345 5.26 -1.47 22.94
CA LEU A 345 5.68 -0.71 21.75
C LEU A 345 4.50 -0.04 21.05
N ALA A 346 3.34 -0.67 21.03
CA ALA A 346 2.14 -0.10 20.42
C ALA A 346 1.69 1.22 21.05
N ASN A 347 2.01 1.42 22.34
CA ASN A 347 1.62 2.61 23.11
C ASN A 347 2.75 3.63 23.30
N GLY A 348 3.95 3.33 22.83
CA GLY A 348 5.12 4.21 22.96
C GLY A 348 5.51 4.61 24.38
N ASN A 349 6.54 5.43 24.47
CA ASN A 349 7.08 5.90 25.76
C ASN A 349 7.14 7.43 25.89
N LEU A 350 6.94 8.17 24.79
CA LEU A 350 7.10 9.63 24.78
C LEU A 350 5.76 10.36 24.69
N ALA A 351 4.93 9.99 23.73
CA ALA A 351 3.65 10.65 23.45
C ALA A 351 2.51 9.67 23.16
N GLY A 352 2.75 8.36 23.34
CA GLY A 352 1.75 7.33 23.12
C GLY A 352 1.60 6.93 21.64
N PHE A 353 2.63 7.15 20.83
CA PHE A 353 2.67 6.68 19.45
C PHE A 353 3.44 5.35 19.33
N PRO A 354 3.07 4.48 18.37
CA PRO A 354 3.78 3.21 18.20
C PRO A 354 5.28 3.43 18.02
N THR A 355 6.07 2.66 18.76
CA THR A 355 7.53 2.69 18.67
C THR A 355 8.02 1.70 17.64
N ILE A 356 8.92 2.14 16.76
CA ILE A 356 9.51 1.37 15.66
C ILE A 356 11.04 1.37 15.72
N ASP A 357 11.64 0.51 14.94
CA ASP A 357 13.10 0.44 14.76
C ASP A 357 13.87 0.25 16.06
N ILE A 358 13.44 -0.74 16.83
CA ILE A 358 14.06 -1.13 18.09
C ILE A 358 14.47 -2.60 18.07
N LYS A 359 15.67 -2.88 18.55
CA LYS A 359 16.13 -4.22 18.87
C LYS A 359 16.13 -4.40 20.39
N ALA A 360 15.48 -5.47 20.86
CA ALA A 360 15.44 -5.86 22.26
C ALA A 360 16.20 -7.17 22.44
N ARG A 361 17.30 -7.14 23.17
CA ARG A 361 18.08 -8.33 23.53
C ARG A 361 17.79 -8.68 25.00
N LEU A 362 17.20 -9.84 25.23
CA LEU A 362 16.96 -10.37 26.56
C LEU A 362 18.24 -11.03 27.08
N VAL A 363 18.95 -10.39 28.00
CA VAL A 363 20.31 -10.78 28.42
C VAL A 363 20.36 -11.49 29.77
N PHE A 364 19.41 -11.16 30.67
CA PHE A 364 19.37 -11.74 31.99
C PHE A 364 17.97 -11.71 32.60
N GLY A 365 17.77 -12.41 33.70
CA GLY A 365 16.56 -12.36 34.52
C GLY A 365 16.63 -13.40 35.64
N SER A 366 15.50 -13.51 36.33
CA SER A 366 15.36 -14.56 37.37
C SER A 366 13.91 -14.99 37.48
N TYR A 367 13.66 -16.15 37.96
CA TYR A 367 12.34 -16.70 38.19
C TYR A 367 12.22 -17.26 39.61
N HIS A 368 11.00 -17.48 40.04
CA HIS A 368 10.64 -18.09 41.29
C HIS A 368 9.72 -19.29 41.01
N ASP A 369 10.12 -20.48 41.52
CA ASP A 369 9.48 -21.76 41.18
C ASP A 369 7.94 -21.78 41.42
N VAL A 370 7.45 -21.03 42.40
CA VAL A 370 6.02 -21.01 42.78
C VAL A 370 5.27 -19.82 42.21
N ASP A 371 5.90 -18.62 42.14
CA ASP A 371 5.23 -17.35 41.86
C ASP A 371 5.44 -16.86 40.44
N SER A 372 6.32 -17.50 39.64
CA SER A 372 6.51 -17.12 38.26
C SER A 372 5.41 -17.64 37.36
N SER A 373 5.03 -16.82 36.38
CA SER A 373 4.01 -17.15 35.37
C SER A 373 4.27 -16.36 34.07
N GLN A 374 3.72 -16.82 32.98
CA GLN A 374 3.77 -16.12 31.70
C GLN A 374 3.26 -14.68 31.81
N ILE A 375 2.14 -14.47 32.51
CA ILE A 375 1.58 -13.13 32.73
C ILE A 375 2.54 -12.23 33.48
N ALA A 376 3.24 -12.75 34.52
CA ALA A 376 4.20 -11.97 35.29
C ALA A 376 5.39 -11.52 34.42
N PHE A 377 5.88 -12.40 33.53
CA PHE A 377 6.96 -12.07 32.59
C PHE A 377 6.49 -11.14 31.46
N GLU A 378 5.26 -11.27 31.00
CA GLU A 378 4.68 -10.31 30.05
C GLU A 378 4.63 -8.91 30.67
N VAL A 379 4.16 -8.80 31.90
CA VAL A 379 4.17 -7.50 32.63
C VAL A 379 5.59 -6.98 32.84
N ALA A 380 6.53 -7.85 33.23
CA ALA A 380 7.93 -7.46 33.45
C ALA A 380 8.57 -6.94 32.14
N GLY A 381 8.34 -7.60 31.00
CA GLY A 381 8.80 -7.13 29.68
C GLY A 381 8.25 -5.74 29.34
N GLY A 382 6.95 -5.53 29.55
CA GLY A 382 6.33 -4.21 29.38
C GLY A 382 6.89 -3.13 30.33
N MET A 383 7.17 -3.48 31.57
CA MET A 383 7.82 -2.57 32.54
C MET A 383 9.24 -2.21 32.11
N ALA A 384 10.03 -3.17 31.60
CA ALA A 384 11.36 -2.91 31.07
C ALA A 384 11.30 -1.87 29.93
N PHE A 385 10.36 -2.07 28.97
CA PHE A 385 10.20 -1.09 27.89
C PHE A 385 9.79 0.28 28.40
N LYS A 386 8.83 0.39 29.31
CA LYS A 386 8.44 1.69 29.90
C LYS A 386 9.61 2.39 30.61
N ALA A 387 10.41 1.66 31.37
CA ALA A 387 11.59 2.21 32.04
C ALA A 387 12.72 2.61 31.08
N SER A 388 12.68 2.18 29.82
CA SER A 388 13.64 2.59 28.78
C SER A 388 13.57 4.06 28.43
N ALA A 389 12.42 4.72 28.68
CA ALA A 389 12.20 6.14 28.41
C ALA A 389 13.28 7.05 29.04
N ASP A 390 13.70 6.74 30.26
CA ASP A 390 14.67 7.55 31.00
C ASP A 390 16.11 7.44 30.48
N LYS A 391 16.46 6.29 29.86
CA LYS A 391 17.84 5.98 29.50
C LYS A 391 18.09 5.91 28.00
N CYS A 392 17.09 5.50 27.21
CA CYS A 392 17.23 5.24 25.78
C CYS A 392 16.99 6.47 24.91
N GLN A 393 16.64 7.61 25.51
CA GLN A 393 16.40 8.87 24.78
C GLN A 393 15.37 8.72 23.65
N PRO A 394 14.09 8.49 23.98
CA PRO A 394 13.04 8.36 22.98
C PRO A 394 12.85 9.67 22.21
N VAL A 395 12.58 9.57 20.93
CA VAL A 395 12.33 10.67 20.01
C VAL A 395 11.09 10.42 19.19
N LEU A 396 10.41 11.51 18.82
CA LEU A 396 9.25 11.46 17.93
C LEU A 396 9.71 11.48 16.47
N LEU A 397 9.06 10.64 15.65
CA LEU A 397 9.24 10.57 14.21
C LEU A 397 8.00 11.08 13.52
N GLU A 398 8.18 11.88 12.46
CA GLU A 398 7.12 12.34 11.58
C GLU A 398 7.20 11.66 10.21
N PRO A 399 6.06 11.37 9.55
CA PRO A 399 6.07 10.82 8.20
C PRO A 399 6.49 11.89 7.20
N ILE A 400 7.41 11.52 6.32
CA ILE A 400 7.92 12.35 5.23
C ILE A 400 7.34 11.83 3.92
N GLU A 401 6.77 12.75 3.14
CA GLU A 401 6.23 12.47 1.82
C GLU A 401 7.25 12.79 0.75
N SER A 402 7.42 11.89 -0.22
CA SER A 402 8.06 12.17 -1.50
C SER A 402 7.06 12.89 -2.39
N VAL A 403 7.32 14.15 -2.65
CA VAL A 403 6.44 15.06 -3.39
C VAL A 403 7.07 15.37 -4.73
N GLU A 404 6.35 15.15 -5.82
CA GLU A 404 6.71 15.60 -7.16
C GLU A 404 5.71 16.67 -7.63
N VAL A 405 6.20 17.85 -7.94
CA VAL A 405 5.37 18.98 -8.43
C VAL A 405 5.74 19.30 -9.85
N ILE A 406 4.76 19.30 -10.74
CA ILE A 406 4.92 19.63 -12.15
C ILE A 406 4.28 20.99 -12.41
N VAL A 407 5.09 21.97 -12.82
CA VAL A 407 4.66 23.34 -13.07
C VAL A 407 5.35 23.94 -14.29
N PRO A 408 4.75 24.95 -14.97
CA PRO A 408 5.45 25.76 -15.96
C PRO A 408 6.65 26.50 -15.35
N ASP A 409 7.67 26.76 -16.17
CA ASP A 409 8.94 27.39 -15.76
C ASP A 409 8.76 28.66 -14.91
N GLU A 410 7.77 29.48 -15.24
CA GLU A 410 7.46 30.74 -14.55
C GLU A 410 7.07 30.58 -13.07
N TYR A 411 6.60 29.38 -12.64
CA TYR A 411 6.17 29.14 -11.25
C TYR A 411 7.17 28.36 -10.41
N VAL A 412 8.28 27.91 -10.99
CA VAL A 412 9.30 27.10 -10.30
C VAL A 412 9.79 27.76 -9.02
N GLY A 413 10.17 29.03 -9.09
CA GLY A 413 10.67 29.78 -7.92
C GLY A 413 9.62 29.89 -6.80
N THR A 414 8.36 30.11 -7.16
CA THR A 414 7.24 30.21 -6.21
C THR A 414 6.99 28.88 -5.53
N VAL A 415 7.02 27.77 -6.29
CA VAL A 415 6.77 26.42 -5.75
C VAL A 415 7.93 25.98 -4.85
N ILE A 416 9.18 26.18 -5.25
CA ILE A 416 10.35 25.88 -4.40
C ILE A 416 10.30 26.70 -3.10
N GLY A 417 9.93 27.97 -3.18
CA GLY A 417 9.74 28.83 -2.01
C GLY A 417 8.64 28.29 -1.07
N ASP A 418 7.49 27.91 -1.60
CA ASP A 418 6.39 27.34 -0.79
C ASP A 418 6.78 26.01 -0.15
N LEU A 419 7.37 25.08 -0.91
CA LEU A 419 7.87 23.81 -0.38
C LEU A 419 8.93 24.02 0.73
N SER A 420 9.81 25.00 0.56
CA SER A 420 10.81 25.33 1.58
C SER A 420 10.18 25.90 2.87
N THR A 421 9.14 26.73 2.77
CA THR A 421 8.42 27.21 3.95
C THR A 421 7.68 26.07 4.68
N ARG A 422 7.34 25.01 3.98
CA ARG A 422 6.75 23.78 4.51
C ARG A 422 7.79 22.76 5.03
N ARG A 423 8.97 23.23 5.34
CA ARG A 423 10.12 22.40 5.77
C ARG A 423 10.54 21.35 4.73
N GLY A 424 10.16 21.55 3.46
CA GLY A 424 10.51 20.67 2.37
C GLY A 424 11.98 20.77 2.01
N ARG A 425 12.61 19.60 1.83
CA ARG A 425 13.97 19.47 1.30
C ARG A 425 13.86 19.15 -0.18
N ILE A 426 14.32 20.08 -1.03
CA ILE A 426 14.35 19.86 -2.48
C ILE A 426 15.42 18.81 -2.79
N ASP A 427 15.01 17.75 -3.47
CA ASP A 427 15.86 16.63 -3.87
C ASP A 427 16.34 16.76 -5.32
N GLY A 428 15.50 17.30 -6.20
CA GLY A 428 15.86 17.46 -7.61
C GLY A 428 14.91 18.35 -8.40
N GLN A 429 15.37 18.76 -9.56
CA GLN A 429 14.60 19.50 -10.55
C GLN A 429 14.93 18.96 -11.94
N GLU A 430 13.94 18.63 -12.72
CA GLU A 430 14.09 18.07 -14.07
C GLU A 430 13.19 18.83 -15.05
N ALA A 431 13.76 19.23 -16.18
CA ALA A 431 12.99 19.85 -17.26
C ALA A 431 12.19 18.79 -18.04
N ARG A 432 10.89 19.03 -18.22
CA ARG A 432 9.99 18.20 -19.02
C ARG A 432 9.30 19.06 -20.10
N GLY A 433 9.97 19.32 -21.18
CA GLY A 433 9.48 20.17 -22.26
C GLY A 433 9.34 21.63 -21.81
N LYS A 434 8.10 22.15 -21.68
CA LYS A 434 7.78 23.50 -21.20
C LYS A 434 7.41 23.54 -19.72
N THR A 435 7.62 22.45 -19.00
CA THR A 435 7.32 22.34 -17.57
C THR A 435 8.55 21.81 -16.84
N GLN A 436 8.58 22.05 -15.54
CA GLN A 436 9.59 21.52 -14.64
C GLN A 436 8.94 20.54 -13.67
N SER A 437 9.61 19.44 -13.42
CA SER A 437 9.31 18.54 -12.32
C SER A 437 10.23 18.84 -11.16
N ILE A 438 9.65 19.18 -10.01
CA ILE A 438 10.37 19.49 -8.77
C ILE A 438 10.11 18.34 -7.81
N LYS A 439 11.18 17.69 -7.36
CA LYS A 439 11.09 16.61 -6.36
C LYS A 439 11.54 17.13 -5.01
N ALA A 440 10.77 16.81 -3.97
CA ALA A 440 11.07 17.25 -2.61
C ALA A 440 10.58 16.21 -1.58
N PHE A 441 11.25 16.18 -0.43
CA PHE A 441 10.80 15.48 0.75
C PHE A 441 10.19 16.47 1.72
N VAL A 442 8.92 16.29 2.06
CA VAL A 442 8.16 17.25 2.88
C VAL A 442 7.42 16.51 3.99
N PRO A 443 7.44 17.00 5.24
CA PRO A 443 6.65 16.42 6.30
C PRO A 443 5.15 16.45 5.99
N LEU A 444 4.44 15.35 6.19
CA LEU A 444 3.02 15.24 5.91
C LEU A 444 2.19 16.33 6.62
N ALA A 445 2.56 16.67 7.86
CA ALA A 445 1.88 17.71 8.63
C ALA A 445 1.85 19.08 7.93
N GLU A 446 2.85 19.37 7.09
CA GLU A 446 2.97 20.64 6.34
C GLU A 446 2.28 20.57 4.96
N MET A 447 1.85 19.38 4.53
CA MET A 447 1.20 19.20 3.23
C MET A 447 -0.31 19.40 3.26
N PHE A 448 -0.92 19.53 4.45
CA PHE A 448 -2.35 19.82 4.53
C PHE A 448 -2.68 21.16 3.85
N GLY A 449 -3.69 21.14 2.98
CA GLY A 449 -4.10 22.29 2.19
C GLY A 449 -3.14 22.65 1.04
N TYR A 450 -2.10 21.86 0.77
CA TYR A 450 -1.13 22.14 -0.29
C TYR A 450 -1.77 22.21 -1.69
N ALA A 451 -2.75 21.34 -1.99
CA ALA A 451 -3.46 21.35 -3.27
C ALA A 451 -4.08 22.74 -3.57
N THR A 452 -4.68 23.36 -2.56
CA THR A 452 -5.29 24.69 -2.68
C THR A 452 -4.22 25.77 -2.84
N ALA A 453 -3.15 25.70 -2.06
CA ALA A 453 -2.01 26.63 -2.15
C ALA A 453 -1.34 26.55 -3.53
N LEU A 454 -1.05 25.34 -4.03
CA LEU A 454 -0.44 25.14 -5.33
C LEU A 454 -1.31 25.69 -6.46
N ARG A 455 -2.62 25.42 -6.45
CA ARG A 455 -3.56 25.95 -7.45
C ARG A 455 -3.59 27.48 -7.43
N SER A 456 -3.64 28.09 -6.26
CA SER A 456 -3.60 29.53 -6.10
C SER A 456 -2.29 30.13 -6.63
N ASN A 457 -1.16 29.54 -6.27
CA ASN A 457 0.16 30.02 -6.61
C ASN A 457 0.53 29.82 -8.09
N THR A 458 -0.14 28.90 -8.79
CA THR A 458 0.14 28.54 -10.20
C THR A 458 -1.02 28.82 -11.14
N GLN A 459 -2.03 29.56 -10.69
CA GLN A 459 -3.24 29.84 -11.47
C GLN A 459 -3.92 28.56 -12.01
N GLY A 460 -3.89 27.48 -11.20
CA GLY A 460 -4.44 26.18 -11.56
C GLY A 460 -3.59 25.33 -12.51
N ARG A 461 -2.38 25.78 -12.89
CA ARG A 461 -1.53 25.07 -13.85
C ARG A 461 -0.52 24.11 -13.21
N GLY A 462 -0.43 24.08 -11.89
CA GLY A 462 0.41 23.14 -11.15
C GLY A 462 -0.33 21.85 -10.81
N ASN A 463 0.36 20.73 -10.98
CA ASN A 463 -0.07 19.41 -10.49
C ASN A 463 0.98 18.88 -9.53
N TYR A 464 0.56 18.08 -8.56
CA TYR A 464 1.49 17.36 -7.70
C TYR A 464 1.01 15.95 -7.44
N THR A 465 1.96 15.11 -7.12
CA THR A 465 1.76 13.79 -6.54
C THR A 465 2.56 13.71 -5.25
N MET A 466 2.06 12.99 -4.28
CA MET A 466 2.79 12.70 -3.05
C MET A 466 2.54 11.26 -2.64
N GLN A 467 3.56 10.67 -2.03
CA GLN A 467 3.47 9.34 -1.46
C GLN A 467 4.37 9.26 -0.23
N PHE A 468 3.97 8.47 0.73
CA PHE A 468 4.82 8.20 1.89
C PHE A 468 6.16 7.62 1.44
N ASP A 469 7.26 8.15 2.00
CA ASP A 469 8.62 7.69 1.73
C ASP A 469 9.23 7.05 2.98
N HIS A 470 9.41 7.81 4.05
CA HIS A 470 10.04 7.33 5.27
C HIS A 470 9.59 8.13 6.51
N TYR A 471 10.02 7.69 7.67
CA TYR A 471 9.91 8.44 8.93
C TYR A 471 11.23 9.15 9.23
N GLU A 472 11.16 10.42 9.66
CA GLU A 472 12.31 11.22 10.07
C GLU A 472 12.06 11.86 11.44
N GLU A 473 13.13 12.14 12.19
CA GLU A 473 13.03 12.74 13.53
C GLU A 473 12.41 14.14 13.47
N CYS A 474 11.39 14.37 14.26
CA CYS A 474 10.78 15.68 14.41
C CYS A 474 11.75 16.71 14.97
N PRO A 475 11.75 17.95 14.47
CA PRO A 475 12.39 19.08 15.18
C PRO A 475 11.84 19.23 16.60
N LYS A 476 12.68 19.63 17.54
CA LYS A 476 12.31 19.71 18.98
C LYS A 476 11.04 20.51 19.23
N ASN A 477 10.90 21.67 18.60
CA ASN A 477 9.72 22.52 18.73
C ASN A 477 8.43 21.85 18.25
N VAL A 478 8.50 21.05 17.18
CA VAL A 478 7.36 20.28 16.67
C VAL A 478 7.04 19.13 17.63
N ALA A 479 8.06 18.37 18.05
CA ALA A 479 7.89 17.26 18.98
C ALA A 479 7.26 17.73 20.29
N GLU A 480 7.74 18.82 20.88
CA GLU A 480 7.19 19.40 22.12
C GLU A 480 5.71 19.82 21.94
N ALA A 481 5.36 20.43 20.81
CA ALA A 481 3.99 20.81 20.51
C ALA A 481 3.05 19.59 20.39
N VAL A 482 3.50 18.53 19.72
CA VAL A 482 2.75 17.28 19.55
C VAL A 482 2.55 16.57 20.89
N VAL A 483 3.62 16.42 21.69
CA VAL A 483 3.57 15.81 23.03
C VAL A 483 2.61 16.57 23.94
N LYS A 484 2.70 17.90 23.96
CA LYS A 484 1.82 18.75 24.77
C LYS A 484 0.35 18.63 24.36
N LYS A 485 0.08 18.59 23.05
CA LYS A 485 -1.28 18.41 22.52
C LYS A 485 -1.86 17.06 22.94
N ARG A 486 -1.06 15.99 22.90
CA ARG A 486 -1.48 14.65 23.28
C ARG A 486 -1.71 14.48 24.78
N SER A 487 -0.88 15.13 25.61
CA SER A 487 -1.04 15.12 27.08
C SER A 487 -2.24 15.92 27.58
N ALA A 488 -2.84 16.76 26.72
CA ALA A 488 -4.01 17.57 27.04
C ALA A 488 -5.34 16.92 26.60
N GLN A 489 -5.26 15.85 25.85
CA GLN A 489 -6.39 14.98 25.45
C GLN A 489 -6.55 13.82 26.43
#